data_53a6bce8ef5ed1e1c3a852b19c1e8612
#
_entry.id   53a6bce8ef5ed1e1c3a852b19c1e8612
#
_cell.length_a   1.000
_cell.length_b   1.000
_cell.length_c   1.000
_cell.angle_alpha   90.00
_cell.angle_beta   90.00
_cell.angle_gamma   90.00
#
_symmetry.space_group_name_H-M   'P 1'
#
loop_
_entity.id
_entity.type
_entity.pdbx_description
1 polymer ?
#
loop_
_entity_poly.entity_id
_entity_poly.type
_entity_poly.pdbx_seq_one_letter_code
_entity_poly.pdbx_strand_id
1 'polypeptide(L)'
;MDRILVAVFPNEVGLREGLRALQDLEAQGTITVYARAVIAVGEESGVMVMEPADEGPLGTPVALLTGSLLGPLAGSVGIAVAAGAGTLGRVLHDLARIGVDEDFLTEVGEALRPGSAAVVAEVWEERISPVDARVETLGGCVFRRVRKEIADADIERDVAALHAELASLEAELASAPEEQRAHVQERIDATRTKLRAAQRRAKALLDALTCEAEAKIAYHEVRAAEAGDKARQRLEARIAEYRSQLRRRIERVGQAWVVASGALA
;
A
#
# COMPACT_ATOMS: atom_id res chain seq x y z
N MET A 1 -12.84 1.45 7.22
CA MET A 1 -12.20 1.45 5.89
C MET A 1 -10.74 1.78 6.07
N ASP A 2 -9.83 1.01 5.46
CA ASP A 2 -8.38 1.22 5.60
C ASP A 2 -7.93 2.44 4.81
N ARG A 3 -7.10 3.26 5.43
CA ARG A 3 -6.56 4.50 4.87
C ARG A 3 -5.10 4.70 5.24
N ILE A 4 -4.38 5.30 4.32
CA ILE A 4 -3.12 5.96 4.62
C ILE A 4 -3.46 7.36 5.15
N LEU A 5 -2.89 7.72 6.27
CA LEU A 5 -3.12 8.98 6.96
C LEU A 5 -1.79 9.67 7.26
N VAL A 6 -1.73 10.96 6.99
CA VAL A 6 -0.64 11.83 7.45
C VAL A 6 -1.25 12.99 8.23
N ALA A 7 -0.96 13.07 9.52
CA ALA A 7 -1.36 14.18 10.38
C ALA A 7 -0.14 15.07 10.62
N VAL A 8 -0.18 16.29 10.12
CA VAL A 8 0.88 17.30 10.25
C VAL A 8 0.55 18.25 11.37
N PHE A 9 1.51 18.49 12.25
CA PHE A 9 1.41 19.40 13.41
C PHE A 9 2.42 20.54 13.28
N PRO A 10 2.09 21.74 13.79
CA PRO A 10 2.96 22.91 13.66
C PRO A 10 4.29 22.79 14.42
N ASN A 11 4.37 21.86 15.38
CA ASN A 11 5.56 21.63 16.20
C ASN A 11 5.50 20.28 16.93
N GLU A 12 6.57 19.91 17.62
CA GLU A 12 6.67 18.65 18.37
C GLU A 12 5.71 18.56 19.58
N VAL A 13 5.28 19.70 20.16
CA VAL A 13 4.32 19.69 21.27
C VAL A 13 2.97 19.23 20.75
N GLY A 14 2.49 19.82 19.66
CA GLY A 14 1.27 19.41 18.98
C GLY A 14 1.32 17.96 18.53
N LEU A 15 2.49 17.50 18.00
CA LEU A 15 2.71 16.10 17.65
C LEU A 15 2.49 15.16 18.85
N ARG A 16 3.12 15.44 20.00
CA ARG A 16 2.98 14.58 21.20
C ARG A 16 1.55 14.50 21.71
N GLU A 17 0.85 15.62 21.68
CA GLU A 17 -0.58 15.65 22.04
C GLU A 17 -1.44 14.93 21.00
N GLY A 18 -1.10 15.07 19.72
CA GLY A 18 -1.75 14.34 18.62
C GLY A 18 -1.58 12.82 18.73
N LEU A 19 -0.37 12.34 19.06
CA LEU A 19 -0.13 10.93 19.33
C LEU A 19 -0.98 10.39 20.47
N ARG A 20 -1.08 11.14 21.57
CA ARG A 20 -1.98 10.79 22.70
C ARG A 20 -3.43 10.74 22.26
N ALA A 21 -3.87 11.75 21.51
CA ALA A 21 -5.24 11.78 20.99
C ALA A 21 -5.57 10.59 20.08
N LEU A 22 -4.65 10.16 19.22
CA LEU A 22 -4.80 8.95 18.41
C LEU A 22 -4.88 7.69 19.27
N GLN A 23 -4.04 7.57 20.31
CA GLN A 23 -4.09 6.47 21.27
C GLN A 23 -5.42 6.42 22.03
N ASP A 24 -5.96 7.58 22.45
CA ASP A 24 -7.25 7.67 23.12
C ASP A 24 -8.41 7.23 22.20
N LEU A 25 -8.40 7.66 20.92
CA LEU A 25 -9.39 7.25 19.93
C LEU A 25 -9.32 5.75 19.64
N GLU A 26 -8.12 5.20 19.63
CA GLU A 26 -7.89 3.78 19.46
C GLU A 26 -8.36 2.99 20.69
N ALA A 27 -8.07 3.44 21.90
CA ALA A 27 -8.57 2.84 23.13
C ALA A 27 -10.11 2.83 23.23
N GLN A 28 -10.76 3.87 22.65
CA GLN A 28 -12.22 3.95 22.51
C GLN A 28 -12.77 3.06 21.39
N GLY A 29 -11.91 2.40 20.60
CA GLY A 29 -12.30 1.58 19.46
C GLY A 29 -12.87 2.38 18.29
N THR A 30 -12.63 3.70 18.24
CA THR A 30 -13.10 4.59 17.18
C THR A 30 -12.25 4.44 15.91
N ILE A 31 -10.96 4.24 16.09
CA ILE A 31 -9.98 3.95 15.05
C ILE A 31 -9.16 2.71 15.42
N THR A 32 -8.43 2.19 14.45
CA THR A 32 -7.35 1.23 14.67
C THR A 32 -6.12 1.72 13.93
N VAL A 33 -5.00 1.82 14.62
CA VAL A 33 -3.69 2.18 14.03
C VAL A 33 -2.91 0.89 13.81
N TYR A 34 -2.74 0.46 12.56
CA TYR A 34 -1.99 -0.78 12.25
C TYR A 34 -0.48 -0.57 12.30
N ALA A 35 -0.04 0.56 11.80
CA ALA A 35 1.35 0.96 11.83
C ALA A 35 1.44 2.48 11.78
N ARG A 36 2.51 3.01 12.35
CA ARG A 36 2.80 4.44 12.29
C ARG A 36 4.30 4.68 12.20
N ALA A 37 4.65 5.85 11.67
CA ALA A 37 5.97 6.45 11.77
C ALA A 37 5.83 7.91 12.18
N VAL A 38 6.85 8.45 12.80
CA VAL A 38 6.89 9.84 13.24
C VAL A 38 8.07 10.53 12.56
N ILE A 39 7.80 11.65 11.90
CA ILE A 39 8.81 12.49 11.25
C ILE A 39 8.77 13.90 11.81
N ALA A 40 9.91 14.56 11.86
CA ALA A 40 10.04 15.98 12.21
C ALA A 40 10.88 16.69 11.16
N VAL A 41 10.52 17.95 10.87
CA VAL A 41 11.26 18.82 9.97
C VAL A 41 12.06 19.81 10.81
N GLY A 42 13.39 19.64 10.82
CA GLY A 42 14.28 20.57 11.53
C GLY A 42 14.35 21.94 10.84
N GLU A 43 14.66 22.97 11.58
CA GLU A 43 14.79 24.33 11.03
C GLU A 43 15.96 24.45 10.02
N GLU A 44 17.06 23.74 10.27
CA GLU A 44 18.28 23.76 9.43
C GLU A 44 18.69 22.41 8.88
N SER A 45 18.20 21.30 9.43
CA SER A 45 18.76 19.95 9.21
C SER A 45 17.93 19.00 8.35
N GLY A 46 16.87 19.50 7.70
CA GLY A 46 15.99 18.65 6.87
C GLY A 46 15.06 17.76 7.70
N VAL A 47 14.52 16.70 7.09
CA VAL A 47 13.55 15.81 7.74
C VAL A 47 14.26 14.69 8.46
N MET A 48 13.84 14.43 9.70
CA MET A 48 14.31 13.33 10.54
C MET A 48 13.17 12.36 10.85
N VAL A 49 13.47 11.06 10.81
CA VAL A 49 12.57 10.04 11.36
C VAL A 49 12.82 9.95 12.86
N MET A 50 11.83 10.33 13.64
CA MET A 50 11.88 10.24 15.11
C MET A 50 11.50 8.84 15.60
N GLU A 51 10.50 8.25 14.95
CA GLU A 51 10.00 6.91 15.25
C GLU A 51 9.72 6.21 13.91
N PRO A 52 10.52 5.20 13.52
CA PRO A 52 10.29 4.45 12.29
C PRO A 52 9.05 3.56 12.42
N ALA A 53 8.44 3.20 11.30
CA ALA A 53 7.38 2.19 11.30
C ALA A 53 7.93 0.84 11.74
N ASP A 54 7.07 0.07 12.41
CA ASP A 54 7.41 -1.30 12.81
C ASP A 54 7.74 -2.16 11.58
N GLU A 55 8.69 -3.09 11.75
CA GLU A 55 9.01 -4.06 10.72
C GLU A 55 7.85 -5.05 10.53
N GLY A 56 7.60 -5.43 9.30
CA GLY A 56 6.60 -6.44 8.96
C GLY A 56 5.53 -5.97 7.98
N PRO A 57 4.54 -6.84 7.71
CA PRO A 57 3.56 -6.59 6.66
C PRO A 57 2.66 -5.38 6.92
N LEU A 58 2.42 -5.02 8.18
CA LEU A 58 1.62 -3.85 8.56
C LEU A 58 2.41 -2.54 8.45
N GLY A 59 3.71 -2.56 8.74
CA GLY A 59 4.57 -1.37 8.70
C GLY A 59 5.05 -1.00 7.30
N THR A 60 5.07 -1.95 6.37
CA THR A 60 5.63 -1.74 5.02
C THR A 60 5.00 -0.56 4.27
N PRO A 61 3.67 -0.35 4.23
CA PRO A 61 3.07 0.79 3.55
C PRO A 61 3.48 2.14 4.17
N VAL A 62 3.56 2.18 5.50
CA VAL A 62 3.95 3.38 6.25
C VAL A 62 5.43 3.70 6.03
N ALA A 63 6.30 2.68 6.07
CA ALA A 63 7.72 2.84 5.80
C ALA A 63 7.99 3.35 4.37
N LEU A 64 7.28 2.80 3.37
CA LEU A 64 7.37 3.22 1.98
C LEU A 64 6.97 4.70 1.81
N LEU A 65 5.84 5.11 2.38
CA LEU A 65 5.38 6.50 2.33
C LEU A 65 6.35 7.43 3.06
N THR A 66 6.79 7.05 4.26
CA THR A 66 7.74 7.83 5.05
C THR A 66 9.03 8.07 4.26
N GLY A 67 9.60 7.01 3.67
CA GLY A 67 10.79 7.12 2.83
C GLY A 67 10.58 8.04 1.61
N SER A 68 9.39 8.02 1.02
CA SER A 68 9.04 8.86 -0.13
C SER A 68 8.85 10.34 0.23
N LEU A 69 8.37 10.64 1.44
CA LEU A 69 8.27 12.01 1.95
C LEU A 69 9.66 12.57 2.32
N LEU A 70 10.57 11.72 2.80
CA LEU A 70 11.93 12.13 3.15
C LEU A 70 12.76 12.54 1.92
N GLY A 71 12.58 11.82 0.79
CA GLY A 71 13.37 12.03 -0.42
C GLY A 71 13.37 13.49 -0.92
N PRO A 72 12.21 14.08 -1.24
CA PRO A 72 12.11 15.46 -1.71
C PRO A 72 12.50 16.51 -0.66
N LEU A 73 12.21 16.25 0.62
CA LEU A 73 12.42 17.19 1.72
C LEU A 73 13.88 17.22 2.23
N ALA A 74 14.62 16.14 2.01
CA ALA A 74 16.05 16.08 2.38
C ALA A 74 16.98 16.82 1.38
N GLY A 75 16.43 17.52 0.38
CA GLY A 75 17.18 18.25 -0.64
C GLY A 75 17.90 17.34 -1.62
N SER A 76 18.92 17.89 -2.34
CA SER A 76 19.65 17.19 -3.40
C SER A 76 20.34 15.88 -2.94
N VAL A 77 20.62 15.74 -1.66
CA VAL A 77 21.25 14.53 -1.07
C VAL A 77 20.21 13.43 -0.87
N GLY A 78 18.98 13.77 -0.48
CA GLY A 78 17.89 12.80 -0.27
C GLY A 78 17.40 12.15 -1.56
N ILE A 79 17.36 12.92 -2.65
CA ILE A 79 17.02 12.40 -3.99
C ILE A 79 18.11 11.43 -4.50
N ALA A 80 19.38 11.66 -4.18
CA ALA A 80 20.48 10.79 -4.59
C ALA A 80 20.49 9.43 -3.89
N VAL A 81 20.02 9.33 -2.65
CA VAL A 81 19.91 8.06 -1.91
C VAL A 81 18.69 7.25 -2.37
N ALA A 82 17.59 7.91 -2.79
CA ALA A 82 16.42 7.28 -3.38
C ALA A 82 16.56 6.98 -4.89
N ALA A 83 17.45 7.69 -5.58
CA ALA A 83 17.57 7.69 -7.04
C ALA A 83 18.82 6.95 -7.55
N GLY A 84 18.91 5.67 -7.30
CA GLY A 84 19.47 4.82 -8.36
C GLY A 84 18.51 4.92 -9.56
N ALA A 85 18.99 5.27 -10.75
CA ALA A 85 18.21 5.70 -11.94
C ALA A 85 17.12 4.72 -12.48
N GLY A 86 16.65 3.79 -11.72
CA GLY A 86 15.53 2.88 -11.98
C GLY A 86 14.59 2.71 -10.79
N THR A 87 14.87 3.33 -9.64
CA THR A 87 14.13 3.11 -8.38
C THR A 87 12.95 4.05 -8.18
N LEU A 88 13.00 5.29 -8.69
CA LEU A 88 11.90 6.26 -8.54
C LEU A 88 10.61 5.77 -9.19
N GLY A 89 10.66 5.24 -10.40
CA GLY A 89 9.48 4.69 -11.07
C GLY A 89 8.87 3.50 -10.33
N ARG A 90 9.70 2.67 -9.68
CA ARG A 90 9.22 1.55 -8.86
C ARG A 90 8.57 2.03 -7.57
N VAL A 91 9.19 3.00 -6.90
CA VAL A 91 8.65 3.58 -5.66
C VAL A 91 7.31 4.25 -5.90
N LEU A 92 7.17 5.08 -6.94
CA LEU A 92 5.91 5.70 -7.33
C LEU A 92 4.85 4.64 -7.71
N HIS A 93 5.25 3.58 -8.41
CA HIS A 93 4.36 2.46 -8.72
C HIS A 93 3.88 1.75 -7.45
N ASP A 94 4.78 1.48 -6.51
CA ASP A 94 4.44 0.82 -5.24
C ASP A 94 3.58 1.71 -4.34
N LEU A 95 3.79 3.03 -4.34
CA LEU A 95 2.94 4.02 -3.66
C LEU A 95 1.53 4.07 -4.29
N ALA A 96 1.44 4.10 -5.61
CA ALA A 96 0.16 4.06 -6.30
C ALA A 96 -0.65 2.80 -5.94
N ARG A 97 0.01 1.66 -5.72
CA ARG A 97 -0.63 0.41 -5.27
C ARG A 97 -1.27 0.52 -3.89
N ILE A 98 -0.75 1.35 -3.01
CA ILE A 98 -1.34 1.63 -1.69
C ILE A 98 -2.29 2.83 -1.72
N GLY A 99 -2.52 3.42 -2.89
CA GLY A 99 -3.45 4.53 -3.10
C GLY A 99 -2.84 5.92 -2.93
N VAL A 100 -1.52 6.01 -2.80
CA VAL A 100 -0.77 7.28 -2.70
C VAL A 100 -0.33 7.70 -4.09
N ASP A 101 -0.73 8.89 -4.50
CA ASP A 101 -0.37 9.54 -5.77
C ASP A 101 0.61 10.70 -5.56
N GLU A 102 1.11 11.25 -6.65
CA GLU A 102 2.06 12.36 -6.64
C GLU A 102 1.44 13.63 -6.04
N ASP A 103 0.15 13.86 -6.31
CA ASP A 103 -0.59 15.00 -5.76
C ASP A 103 -0.64 14.93 -4.22
N PHE A 104 -0.87 13.74 -3.66
CA PHE A 104 -0.84 13.54 -2.22
C PHE A 104 0.53 13.82 -1.60
N LEU A 105 1.59 13.36 -2.25
CA LEU A 105 2.96 13.63 -1.77
C LEU A 105 3.27 15.13 -1.80
N THR A 106 2.80 15.83 -2.83
CA THR A 106 2.96 17.27 -2.97
C THR A 106 2.18 18.02 -1.89
N GLU A 107 0.89 17.71 -1.70
CA GLU A 107 0.03 18.30 -0.66
C GLU A 107 0.63 18.15 0.74
N VAL A 108 1.11 16.95 1.06
CA VAL A 108 1.76 16.67 2.35
C VAL A 108 3.09 17.42 2.46
N GLY A 109 3.89 17.40 1.39
CA GLY A 109 5.18 18.08 1.34
C GLY A 109 5.08 19.59 1.56
N GLU A 110 4.06 20.25 1.00
CA GLU A 110 3.79 21.68 1.19
C GLU A 110 3.37 22.02 2.64
N ALA A 111 2.72 21.08 3.33
CA ALA A 111 2.34 21.24 4.72
C ALA A 111 3.50 21.00 5.69
N LEU A 112 4.50 20.21 5.30
CA LEU A 112 5.69 19.91 6.09
C LEU A 112 6.69 21.06 6.01
N ARG A 113 6.53 22.05 6.89
CA ARG A 113 7.40 23.23 6.98
C ARG A 113 8.49 23.04 8.05
N PRO A 114 9.60 23.80 7.99
CA PRO A 114 10.59 23.82 9.05
C PRO A 114 9.95 24.01 10.42
N GLY A 115 10.34 23.20 11.39
CA GLY A 115 9.77 23.15 12.73
C GLY A 115 8.49 22.33 12.89
N SER A 116 7.88 21.87 11.79
CA SER A 116 6.70 21.00 11.83
C SER A 116 7.08 19.54 12.12
N ALA A 117 6.08 18.75 12.51
CA ALA A 117 6.23 17.31 12.68
C ALA A 117 4.97 16.57 12.21
N ALA A 118 5.10 15.31 11.83
CA ALA A 118 3.95 14.55 11.34
C ALA A 118 3.94 13.11 11.83
N VAL A 119 2.74 12.57 11.95
CA VAL A 119 2.47 11.13 12.09
C VAL A 119 2.04 10.61 10.73
N VAL A 120 2.78 9.64 10.21
CA VAL A 120 2.42 8.85 9.03
C VAL A 120 1.87 7.53 9.53
N ALA A 121 0.65 7.15 9.15
CA ALA A 121 0.03 5.94 9.68
C ALA A 121 -0.83 5.21 8.65
N GLU A 122 -0.95 3.90 8.80
CA GLU A 122 -2.05 3.12 8.23
C GLU A 122 -3.10 2.91 9.31
N VAL A 123 -4.32 3.37 9.03
CA VAL A 123 -5.42 3.34 9.99
C VAL A 123 -6.67 2.73 9.38
N TRP A 124 -7.45 2.06 10.21
CA TRP A 124 -8.85 1.83 9.94
C TRP A 124 -9.68 2.87 10.69
N GLU A 125 -10.56 3.56 9.99
CA GLU A 125 -11.53 4.49 10.57
C GLU A 125 -12.90 4.31 9.92
N GLU A 126 -13.95 4.34 10.75
CA GLU A 126 -15.34 4.32 10.30
C GLU A 126 -15.77 5.72 9.85
N ARG A 127 -15.39 6.73 10.62
CA ARG A 127 -15.66 8.15 10.39
C ARG A 127 -14.38 8.95 10.53
N ILE A 128 -14.21 9.95 9.68
CA ILE A 128 -13.03 10.82 9.65
C ILE A 128 -13.05 11.90 10.76
N SER A 129 -14.26 12.38 11.10
CA SER A 129 -14.45 13.51 12.02
C SER A 129 -13.76 13.40 13.39
N PRO A 130 -13.68 12.22 14.05
CA PRO A 130 -13.01 12.13 15.34
C PRO A 130 -11.52 12.45 15.28
N VAL A 131 -10.82 12.03 14.23
CA VAL A 131 -9.39 12.31 14.06
C VAL A 131 -9.20 13.77 13.66
N ASP A 132 -9.99 14.27 12.70
CA ASP A 132 -9.90 15.65 12.23
C ASP A 132 -10.09 16.65 13.37
N ALA A 133 -11.17 16.49 14.15
CA ALA A 133 -11.45 17.38 15.26
C ALA A 133 -10.32 17.45 16.31
N ARG A 134 -9.63 16.33 16.55
CA ARG A 134 -8.50 16.30 17.49
C ARG A 134 -7.27 16.97 16.91
N VAL A 135 -6.95 16.69 15.65
CA VAL A 135 -5.76 17.27 14.99
C VAL A 135 -5.95 18.77 14.76
N GLU A 136 -7.12 19.20 14.30
CA GLU A 136 -7.46 20.62 14.10
C GLU A 136 -7.39 21.43 15.38
N THR A 137 -7.85 20.87 16.52
CA THR A 137 -7.75 21.53 17.84
C THR A 137 -6.30 21.81 18.24
N LEU A 138 -5.35 21.01 17.73
CA LEU A 138 -3.90 21.18 17.95
C LEU A 138 -3.22 22.04 16.87
N GLY A 139 -4.01 22.68 16.00
CA GLY A 139 -3.52 23.51 14.91
C GLY A 139 -2.90 22.69 13.75
N GLY A 140 -3.15 21.39 13.72
CA GLY A 140 -2.67 20.49 12.68
C GLY A 140 -3.66 20.33 11.52
N CYS A 141 -3.23 19.61 10.50
CA CYS A 141 -4.06 19.20 9.36
C CYS A 141 -3.87 17.71 9.06
N VAL A 142 -4.88 17.10 8.42
CA VAL A 142 -4.90 15.67 8.15
C VAL A 142 -5.06 15.43 6.65
N PHE A 143 -4.16 14.67 6.09
CA PHE A 143 -4.20 14.18 4.72
C PHE A 143 -4.56 12.69 4.72
N ARG A 144 -5.40 12.27 3.78
CA ARG A 144 -5.87 10.87 3.68
C ARG A 144 -5.93 10.38 2.27
N ARG A 145 -5.61 9.09 2.10
CA ARG A 145 -5.94 8.33 0.89
C ARG A 145 -6.54 7.00 1.29
N VAL A 146 -7.59 6.62 0.57
CA VAL A 146 -8.18 5.28 0.71
C VAL A 146 -7.19 4.27 0.14
N ARG A 147 -6.94 3.21 0.88
CA ARG A 147 -6.08 2.14 0.40
C ARG A 147 -6.75 1.42 -0.76
N LYS A 148 -6.16 1.50 -1.96
CA LYS A 148 -6.71 0.95 -3.19
C LYS A 148 -6.18 -0.47 -3.44
N GLU A 149 -7.04 -1.34 -3.96
CA GLU A 149 -6.71 -2.71 -4.40
C GLU A 149 -6.43 -2.74 -5.91
N ILE A 150 -5.59 -1.82 -6.40
CA ILE A 150 -5.35 -1.65 -7.84
C ILE A 150 -4.58 -2.84 -8.42
N ALA A 151 -3.67 -3.42 -7.65
CA ALA A 151 -2.78 -4.48 -8.12
C ALA A 151 -3.49 -5.75 -8.60
N ASP A 152 -4.64 -6.08 -8.02
CA ASP A 152 -5.42 -7.27 -8.38
C ASP A 152 -5.97 -7.13 -9.81
N ALA A 153 -6.60 -5.99 -10.11
CA ALA A 153 -7.19 -5.70 -11.43
C ALA A 153 -6.14 -5.54 -12.53
N ASP A 154 -4.96 -5.04 -12.20
CA ASP A 154 -3.86 -4.91 -13.16
C ASP A 154 -3.31 -6.28 -13.56
N ILE A 155 -3.11 -7.18 -12.61
CA ILE A 155 -2.67 -8.56 -12.91
C ILE A 155 -3.72 -9.32 -13.73
N GLU A 156 -5.00 -9.19 -13.40
CA GLU A 156 -6.09 -9.80 -14.17
C GLU A 156 -6.07 -9.34 -15.64
N ARG A 157 -5.95 -8.03 -15.86
CA ARG A 157 -5.88 -7.45 -17.22
C ARG A 157 -4.65 -7.89 -17.99
N ASP A 158 -3.48 -7.84 -17.34
CA ASP A 158 -2.21 -8.24 -17.95
C ASP A 158 -2.25 -9.71 -18.40
N VAL A 159 -2.74 -10.60 -17.52
CA VAL A 159 -2.85 -12.03 -17.82
C VAL A 159 -3.84 -12.27 -18.95
N ALA A 160 -5.01 -11.65 -18.92
CA ALA A 160 -6.03 -11.81 -19.98
C ALA A 160 -5.51 -11.32 -21.33
N ALA A 161 -4.81 -10.18 -21.38
CA ALA A 161 -4.23 -9.66 -22.61
C ALA A 161 -3.12 -10.59 -23.18
N LEU A 162 -2.23 -11.07 -22.32
CA LEU A 162 -1.16 -11.99 -22.73
C LEU A 162 -1.70 -13.36 -23.20
N HIS A 163 -2.77 -13.84 -22.56
CA HIS A 163 -3.44 -15.08 -22.98
C HIS A 163 -4.08 -14.91 -24.36
N ALA A 164 -4.78 -13.80 -24.61
CA ALA A 164 -5.38 -13.51 -25.91
C ALA A 164 -4.30 -13.34 -26.99
N GLU A 165 -3.18 -12.66 -26.68
CA GLU A 165 -2.03 -12.53 -27.59
C GLU A 165 -1.44 -13.90 -27.95
N LEU A 166 -1.24 -14.78 -26.96
CA LEU A 166 -0.73 -16.12 -27.18
C LEU A 166 -1.64 -16.94 -28.09
N ALA A 167 -2.94 -16.97 -27.82
CA ALA A 167 -3.92 -17.67 -28.66
C ALA A 167 -3.94 -17.17 -30.11
N SER A 168 -3.80 -15.84 -30.30
CA SER A 168 -3.70 -15.24 -31.62
C SER A 168 -2.44 -15.67 -32.36
N LEU A 169 -1.29 -15.70 -31.68
CA LEU A 169 -0.02 -16.12 -32.26
C LEU A 169 0.01 -17.61 -32.59
N GLU A 170 -0.60 -18.46 -31.79
CA GLU A 170 -0.72 -19.89 -32.05
C GLU A 170 -1.62 -20.17 -33.27
N ALA A 171 -2.70 -19.41 -33.44
CA ALA A 171 -3.54 -19.46 -34.63
C ALA A 171 -2.78 -18.97 -35.89
N GLU A 172 -1.98 -17.90 -35.77
CA GLU A 172 -1.11 -17.41 -36.84
C GLU A 172 -0.07 -18.46 -37.23
N LEU A 173 0.59 -19.12 -36.27
CA LEU A 173 1.58 -20.15 -36.52
C LEU A 173 1.00 -21.31 -37.31
N ALA A 174 -0.24 -21.69 -37.05
CA ALA A 174 -0.92 -22.79 -37.75
C ALA A 174 -1.09 -22.53 -39.26
N SER A 175 -1.22 -21.26 -39.68
CA SER A 175 -1.42 -20.81 -41.04
C SER A 175 -0.20 -20.13 -41.68
N ALA A 176 0.88 -19.93 -40.92
CA ALA A 176 2.05 -19.19 -41.37
C ALA A 176 2.84 -19.96 -42.45
N PRO A 177 3.32 -19.28 -43.51
CA PRO A 177 4.32 -19.79 -44.42
C PRO A 177 5.61 -20.18 -43.70
N GLU A 178 6.35 -21.15 -44.25
CA GLU A 178 7.58 -21.69 -43.64
C GLU A 178 8.59 -20.59 -43.26
N GLU A 179 8.72 -19.59 -44.14
CA GLU A 179 9.66 -18.46 -43.95
C GLU A 179 9.31 -17.57 -42.72
N GLN A 180 8.05 -17.56 -42.31
CA GLN A 180 7.56 -16.72 -41.21
C GLN A 180 7.42 -17.48 -39.88
N ARG A 181 7.39 -18.82 -39.92
CA ARG A 181 7.20 -19.64 -38.72
C ARG A 181 8.20 -19.38 -37.60
N ALA A 182 9.47 -19.23 -37.97
CA ALA A 182 10.52 -18.98 -36.99
C ALA A 182 10.26 -17.67 -36.22
N HIS A 183 9.83 -16.60 -36.91
CA HIS A 183 9.51 -15.33 -36.31
C HIS A 183 8.27 -15.38 -35.41
N VAL A 184 7.20 -16.07 -35.86
CA VAL A 184 6.00 -16.26 -35.05
C VAL A 184 6.31 -17.08 -33.80
N GLN A 185 7.13 -18.14 -33.94
CA GLN A 185 7.57 -18.97 -32.81
C GLN A 185 8.37 -18.14 -31.77
N GLU A 186 9.26 -17.27 -32.21
CA GLU A 186 10.00 -16.37 -31.30
C GLU A 186 9.05 -15.44 -30.50
N ARG A 187 7.99 -14.91 -31.13
CA ARG A 187 6.97 -14.11 -30.46
C ARG A 187 6.17 -14.94 -29.45
N ILE A 188 5.80 -16.18 -29.78
CA ILE A 188 5.14 -17.11 -28.85
C ILE A 188 6.01 -17.31 -27.61
N ASP A 189 7.30 -17.60 -27.79
CA ASP A 189 8.22 -17.85 -26.67
C ASP A 189 8.43 -16.58 -25.81
N ALA A 190 8.48 -15.42 -26.42
CA ALA A 190 8.53 -14.14 -25.73
C ALA A 190 7.23 -13.91 -24.90
N THR A 191 6.05 -14.17 -25.48
CA THR A 191 4.76 -14.00 -24.79
C THR A 191 4.60 -15.02 -23.65
N ARG A 192 5.02 -16.26 -23.84
CA ARG A 192 5.10 -17.27 -22.76
C ARG A 192 6.02 -16.84 -21.64
N THR A 193 7.13 -16.19 -21.94
CA THR A 193 8.05 -15.65 -20.93
C THR A 193 7.40 -14.53 -20.10
N LYS A 194 6.65 -13.63 -20.76
CA LYS A 194 5.86 -12.57 -20.07
C LYS A 194 4.77 -13.20 -19.20
N LEU A 195 4.06 -14.24 -19.66
CA LEU A 195 3.05 -14.96 -18.90
C LEU A 195 3.64 -15.62 -17.65
N ARG A 196 4.82 -16.26 -17.74
CA ARG A 196 5.52 -16.80 -16.55
C ARG A 196 5.90 -15.70 -15.56
N ALA A 197 6.29 -14.52 -16.04
CA ALA A 197 6.56 -13.38 -15.18
C ALA A 197 5.29 -12.85 -14.49
N ALA A 198 4.16 -12.76 -15.20
CA ALA A 198 2.86 -12.40 -14.65
C ALA A 198 2.38 -13.41 -13.59
N GLN A 199 2.56 -14.71 -13.86
CA GLN A 199 2.25 -15.79 -12.91
C GLN A 199 3.05 -15.66 -11.60
N ARG A 200 4.36 -15.39 -11.69
CA ARG A 200 5.20 -15.15 -10.49
C ARG A 200 4.74 -13.91 -9.71
N ARG A 201 4.36 -12.83 -10.43
CA ARG A 201 3.81 -11.61 -9.80
C ARG A 201 2.49 -11.89 -9.09
N ALA A 202 1.58 -12.63 -9.71
CA ALA A 202 0.30 -13.04 -9.11
C ALA A 202 0.52 -13.85 -7.83
N LYS A 203 1.45 -14.81 -7.85
CA LYS A 203 1.80 -15.60 -6.66
C LYS A 203 2.37 -14.71 -5.55
N ALA A 204 3.33 -13.86 -5.85
CA ALA A 204 3.92 -12.95 -4.86
C ALA A 204 2.89 -11.99 -4.25
N LEU A 205 1.91 -11.53 -5.06
CA LEU A 205 0.82 -10.72 -4.57
C LEU A 205 -0.09 -11.52 -3.62
N LEU A 206 -0.48 -12.75 -3.98
CA LEU A 206 -1.28 -13.61 -3.11
C LEU A 206 -0.60 -13.88 -1.77
N ASP A 207 0.69 -14.18 -1.78
CA ASP A 207 1.47 -14.41 -0.57
C ASP A 207 1.52 -13.15 0.31
N ALA A 208 1.74 -11.98 -0.29
CA ALA A 208 1.75 -10.69 0.42
C ALA A 208 0.38 -10.32 1.01
N LEU A 209 -0.71 -10.52 0.25
CA LEU A 209 -2.08 -10.25 0.70
C LEU A 209 -2.48 -11.16 1.87
N THR A 210 -2.12 -12.43 1.78
CA THR A 210 -2.40 -13.39 2.84
C THR A 210 -1.66 -13.00 4.11
N CYS A 211 -0.37 -12.73 4.01
CA CYS A 211 0.47 -12.32 5.14
C CYS A 211 -0.05 -11.04 5.82
N GLU A 212 -0.43 -10.02 5.04
CA GLU A 212 -0.99 -8.78 5.56
C GLU A 212 -2.34 -8.98 6.24
N ALA A 213 -3.26 -9.73 5.60
CA ALA A 213 -4.58 -9.98 6.17
C ALA A 213 -4.50 -10.82 7.46
N GLU A 214 -3.64 -11.83 7.50
CA GLU A 214 -3.38 -12.61 8.70
C GLU A 214 -2.81 -11.75 9.82
N ALA A 215 -1.89 -10.83 9.53
CA ALA A 215 -1.36 -9.90 10.51
C ALA A 215 -2.44 -8.95 11.06
N LYS A 216 -3.33 -8.41 10.21
CA LYS A 216 -4.47 -7.58 10.63
C LYS A 216 -5.47 -8.37 11.47
N ILE A 217 -5.77 -9.61 11.09
CA ILE A 217 -6.66 -10.48 11.84
C ILE A 217 -6.07 -10.75 13.22
N ALA A 218 -4.80 -11.17 13.31
CA ALA A 218 -4.12 -11.44 14.57
C ALA A 218 -4.08 -10.18 15.47
N TYR A 219 -3.81 -9.02 14.90
CA TYR A 219 -3.86 -7.75 15.62
C TYR A 219 -5.23 -7.49 16.28
N HIS A 220 -6.32 -7.73 15.53
CA HIS A 220 -7.66 -7.57 16.06
C HIS A 220 -8.06 -8.65 17.07
N GLU A 221 -7.60 -9.90 16.90
CA GLU A 221 -7.87 -10.99 17.82
C GLU A 221 -7.24 -10.72 19.20
N VAL A 222 -6.00 -10.24 19.25
CA VAL A 222 -5.37 -9.85 20.51
C VAL A 222 -6.15 -8.74 21.20
N ARG A 223 -6.55 -7.71 20.48
CA ARG A 223 -7.32 -6.60 21.05
C ARG A 223 -8.73 -7.00 21.45
N ALA A 224 -9.38 -7.92 20.74
CA ALA A 224 -10.69 -8.42 21.09
C ALA A 224 -10.67 -9.22 22.41
N ALA A 225 -9.57 -9.92 22.70
CA ALA A 225 -9.40 -10.66 23.96
C ALA A 225 -9.35 -9.73 25.18
N GLU A 226 -8.83 -8.52 25.03
CA GLU A 226 -8.68 -7.52 26.10
C GLU A 226 -9.87 -6.54 26.18
N ALA A 227 -10.73 -6.52 25.17
CA ALA A 227 -11.81 -5.54 25.03
C ALA A 227 -13.07 -5.93 25.80
N GLY A 228 -13.83 -4.93 26.28
CA GLY A 228 -15.18 -5.13 26.78
C GLY A 228 -16.17 -5.51 25.67
N ASP A 229 -17.32 -6.05 26.03
CA ASP A 229 -18.28 -6.71 25.12
C ASP A 229 -18.62 -5.93 23.85
N LYS A 230 -18.91 -4.63 23.94
CA LYS A 230 -19.24 -3.81 22.78
C LYS A 230 -18.06 -3.59 21.82
N ALA A 231 -16.86 -3.42 22.37
CA ALA A 231 -15.66 -3.27 21.58
C ALA A 231 -15.26 -4.60 20.93
N ARG A 232 -15.39 -5.71 21.68
CA ARG A 232 -15.16 -7.06 21.17
C ARG A 232 -16.05 -7.37 19.97
N GLN A 233 -17.36 -7.14 20.04
CA GLN A 233 -18.28 -7.36 18.92
C GLN A 233 -17.88 -6.58 17.66
N ARG A 234 -17.41 -5.34 17.81
CA ARG A 234 -16.92 -4.55 16.67
C ARG A 234 -15.66 -5.13 16.05
N LEU A 235 -14.72 -5.58 16.88
CA LEU A 235 -13.48 -6.20 16.44
C LEU A 235 -13.73 -7.54 15.75
N GLU A 236 -14.62 -8.38 16.28
CA GLU A 236 -15.05 -9.63 15.65
C GLU A 236 -15.72 -9.40 14.29
N ALA A 237 -16.56 -8.38 14.17
CA ALA A 237 -17.16 -7.99 12.89
C ALA A 237 -16.09 -7.57 11.86
N ARG A 238 -15.05 -6.85 12.29
CA ARG A 238 -13.90 -6.50 11.42
C ARG A 238 -13.11 -7.71 10.99
N ILE A 239 -12.82 -8.64 11.91
CA ILE A 239 -12.14 -9.90 11.57
C ILE A 239 -12.93 -10.65 10.50
N ALA A 240 -14.25 -10.73 10.64
CA ALA A 240 -15.12 -11.37 9.65
C ALA A 240 -15.07 -10.65 8.28
N GLU A 241 -15.04 -9.32 8.29
CA GLU A 241 -14.90 -8.50 7.09
C GLU A 241 -13.56 -8.75 6.39
N TYR A 242 -12.43 -8.71 7.11
CA TYR A 242 -11.10 -9.02 6.54
C TYR A 242 -11.02 -10.41 5.95
N ARG A 243 -11.54 -11.43 6.65
CA ARG A 243 -11.60 -12.81 6.12
C ARG A 243 -12.41 -12.89 4.84
N SER A 244 -13.52 -12.15 4.76
CA SER A 244 -14.36 -12.09 3.56
C SER A 244 -13.65 -11.36 2.40
N GLN A 245 -13.00 -10.23 2.67
CA GLN A 245 -12.23 -9.47 1.67
C GLN A 245 -11.06 -10.29 1.13
N LEU A 246 -10.27 -10.92 2.01
CA LEU A 246 -9.16 -11.78 1.64
C LEU A 246 -9.63 -12.91 0.72
N ARG A 247 -10.74 -13.58 1.06
CA ARG A 247 -11.29 -14.66 0.25
C ARG A 247 -11.62 -14.19 -1.17
N ARG A 248 -12.33 -13.05 -1.30
CA ARG A 248 -12.67 -12.47 -2.61
C ARG A 248 -11.42 -12.12 -3.43
N ARG A 249 -10.38 -11.58 -2.79
CA ARG A 249 -9.13 -11.23 -3.46
C ARG A 249 -8.36 -12.48 -3.90
N ILE A 250 -8.27 -13.50 -3.04
CA ILE A 250 -7.66 -14.79 -3.39
C ILE A 250 -8.39 -15.43 -4.58
N GLU A 251 -9.72 -15.40 -4.62
CA GLU A 251 -10.49 -15.92 -5.75
C GLU A 251 -10.15 -15.19 -7.06
N ARG A 252 -10.13 -13.86 -7.06
CA ARG A 252 -9.80 -13.07 -8.26
C ARG A 252 -8.38 -13.32 -8.76
N VAL A 253 -7.39 -13.13 -7.91
CA VAL A 253 -5.98 -13.31 -8.31
C VAL A 253 -5.67 -14.78 -8.60
N GLY A 254 -6.32 -15.72 -7.89
CA GLY A 254 -6.23 -17.14 -8.14
C GLY A 254 -6.76 -17.53 -9.51
N GLN A 255 -7.85 -16.93 -9.98
CA GLN A 255 -8.35 -17.15 -11.35
C GLN A 255 -7.33 -16.68 -12.39
N ALA A 256 -6.72 -15.49 -12.23
CA ALA A 256 -5.66 -15.01 -13.11
C ALA A 256 -4.45 -15.97 -13.12
N TRP A 257 -4.07 -16.51 -11.97
CA TRP A 257 -2.99 -17.50 -11.89
C TRP A 257 -3.33 -18.79 -12.63
N VAL A 258 -4.57 -19.30 -12.51
CA VAL A 258 -5.04 -20.52 -13.22
C VAL A 258 -5.02 -20.29 -14.72
N VAL A 259 -5.52 -19.15 -15.21
CA VAL A 259 -5.50 -18.80 -16.64
C VAL A 259 -4.07 -18.75 -17.17
N ALA A 260 -3.14 -18.10 -16.44
CA ALA A 260 -1.74 -18.06 -16.83
C ALA A 260 -1.08 -19.45 -16.84
N SER A 261 -1.45 -20.32 -15.91
CA SER A 261 -0.91 -21.69 -15.82
C SER A 261 -1.43 -22.58 -16.93
N GLY A 262 -2.72 -22.49 -17.26
CA GLY A 262 -3.34 -23.26 -18.35
C GLY A 262 -2.78 -22.90 -19.73
N ALA A 263 -2.42 -21.65 -19.96
CA ALA A 263 -1.80 -21.19 -21.21
C ALA A 263 -0.32 -21.59 -21.36
N LEU A 264 0.32 -22.05 -20.30
CA LEU A 264 1.72 -22.48 -20.28
C LEU A 264 1.88 -24.01 -20.35
N ALA A 265 0.80 -24.76 -20.17
CA ALA A 265 0.74 -26.24 -20.29
C ALA A 265 0.66 -26.64 -21.75
#